data_7b7965bbc93d56b3d1671196f22b516b
#
_entry.id   7b7965bbc93d56b3d1671196f22b516b
#
_cell.length_a   1.000
_cell.length_b   1.000
_cell.length_c   1.000
_cell.angle_alpha   90.00
_cell.angle_beta   90.00
_cell.angle_gamma   90.00
#
_symmetry.space_group_name_H-M   'P 1'
#
loop_
_entity.id
_entity.type
_entity.pdbx_description
1 polymer ?
#
loop_
_entity_poly.entity_id
_entity_poly.type
_entity_poly.pdbx_seq_one_letter_code
_entity_poly.pdbx_strand_id
1 'polypeptide(L)'
;VTIRVGINGFGRIGRNYFRALLEQGADIEIVGVNDLTDNATLVHLLKYDTILGRLKQDVSHTDDTITVGDMTFKTMAERDPANLPWGELGADIVIESTGIFTKREDAAKHLAAGAKKVIISAPAKGEDITIVMGVNQDKYDAANHHVISNASCTTNCVAPMAKVLDEHFGIVKGMMTTVHAYTNDQRILDFPHSDLRRARAAAENIIPTSTGAAKATALVLPQLKGKLDGIAMRVPVPTGSVTDLVLELDRETTREEINAAFQKAAEGQLKGILEYTEDPIVSSDIVNWPASCTFDSQLTMVQGKQVKVVGWYDNEWGYSNRLVDLTVFVGGQL
;
A
#
# COMPACT_ATOMS: atom_id res chain seq x y z
N VAL A 1 9.95 -21.27 -9.04
CA VAL A 1 10.05 -20.57 -10.34
C VAL A 1 10.09 -19.08 -10.06
N THR A 2 11.15 -18.41 -10.49
CA THR A 2 11.31 -16.96 -10.33
C THR A 2 10.16 -16.23 -11.04
N ILE A 3 9.50 -15.31 -10.34
CA ILE A 3 8.38 -14.53 -10.85
C ILE A 3 8.94 -13.36 -11.67
N ARG A 4 8.51 -13.23 -12.92
CA ARG A 4 8.97 -12.18 -13.83
C ARG A 4 8.01 -10.98 -13.80
N VAL A 5 8.52 -9.82 -13.40
CA VAL A 5 7.69 -8.65 -13.11
C VAL A 5 8.07 -7.45 -13.98
N GLY A 6 7.06 -6.85 -14.60
CA GLY A 6 7.13 -5.51 -15.18
C GLY A 6 6.63 -4.44 -14.20
N ILE A 7 7.19 -3.25 -14.23
CA ILE A 7 6.72 -2.11 -13.44
C ILE A 7 6.31 -1.00 -14.40
N ASN A 8 5.06 -0.56 -14.31
CA ASN A 8 4.56 0.62 -15.02
C ASN A 8 4.43 1.79 -14.03
N GLY A 9 5.28 2.79 -14.19
CA GLY A 9 5.44 3.91 -13.25
C GLY A 9 6.53 3.66 -12.20
N PHE A 10 7.66 4.35 -12.34
CA PHE A 10 8.80 4.24 -11.42
C PHE A 10 8.90 5.46 -10.50
N GLY A 11 7.73 5.93 -10.04
CA GLY A 11 7.55 6.97 -9.02
C GLY A 11 7.92 6.46 -7.61
N ARG A 12 7.37 7.11 -6.57
CA ARG A 12 7.63 6.71 -5.17
C ARG A 12 7.35 5.22 -4.94
N ILE A 13 6.15 4.76 -5.28
CA ILE A 13 5.74 3.36 -5.00
C ILE A 13 6.51 2.37 -5.87
N GLY A 14 6.70 2.64 -7.17
CA GLY A 14 7.48 1.74 -8.03
C GLY A 14 8.92 1.56 -7.55
N ARG A 15 9.60 2.64 -7.12
CA ARG A 15 10.95 2.55 -6.56
C ARG A 15 10.98 1.92 -5.17
N ASN A 16 10.01 2.22 -4.32
CA ASN A 16 9.91 1.58 -2.99
C ASN A 16 9.62 0.08 -3.11
N TYR A 17 8.75 -0.32 -4.05
CA TYR A 17 8.53 -1.73 -4.37
C TYR A 17 9.83 -2.42 -4.80
N PHE A 18 10.59 -1.79 -5.71
CA PHE A 18 11.88 -2.32 -6.15
C PHE A 18 12.87 -2.46 -4.98
N ARG A 19 12.97 -1.45 -4.12
CA ARG A 19 13.83 -1.52 -2.93
C ARG A 19 13.36 -2.58 -1.92
N ALA A 20 12.04 -2.71 -1.72
CA ALA A 20 11.47 -3.69 -0.80
C ALA A 20 11.74 -5.13 -1.27
N LEU A 21 11.61 -5.41 -2.58
CA LEU A 21 11.94 -6.73 -3.10
C LEU A 21 13.42 -7.10 -2.91
N LEU A 22 14.32 -6.13 -3.04
CA LEU A 22 15.75 -6.34 -2.78
C LEU A 22 16.02 -6.64 -1.30
N GLU A 23 15.36 -5.91 -0.40
CA GLU A 23 15.54 -6.07 1.04
C GLU A 23 14.92 -7.38 1.55
N GLN A 24 13.78 -7.77 1.02
CA GLN A 24 13.15 -9.06 1.35
C GLN A 24 13.90 -10.26 0.73
N GLY A 25 14.73 -10.04 -0.29
CA GLY A 25 15.34 -11.13 -1.05
C GLY A 25 14.30 -12.00 -1.77
N ALA A 26 13.20 -11.38 -2.22
CA ALA A 26 12.10 -12.08 -2.90
C ALA A 26 12.58 -12.68 -4.23
N ASP A 27 12.11 -13.89 -4.57
CA ASP A 27 12.42 -14.56 -5.84
C ASP A 27 11.62 -13.94 -7.00
N ILE A 28 11.94 -12.66 -7.26
CA ILE A 28 11.34 -11.82 -8.29
C ILE A 28 12.45 -11.27 -9.18
N GLU A 29 12.28 -11.43 -10.50
CA GLU A 29 13.10 -10.80 -11.53
C GLU A 29 12.33 -9.62 -12.13
N ILE A 30 12.88 -8.41 -12.07
CA ILE A 30 12.33 -7.28 -12.81
C ILE A 30 12.82 -7.37 -14.25
N VAL A 31 11.89 -7.53 -15.19
CA VAL A 31 12.19 -7.69 -16.61
C VAL A 31 12.11 -6.38 -17.38
N GLY A 32 11.36 -5.40 -16.87
CA GLY A 32 11.23 -4.10 -17.49
C GLY A 32 10.55 -3.07 -16.59
N VAL A 33 10.92 -1.83 -16.80
CA VAL A 33 10.33 -0.65 -16.14
C VAL A 33 9.91 0.34 -17.22
N ASN A 34 8.67 0.78 -17.16
CA ASN A 34 8.16 1.84 -18.01
C ASN A 34 7.95 3.12 -17.19
N ASP A 35 8.59 4.20 -17.61
CA ASP A 35 8.38 5.55 -17.06
C ASP A 35 8.70 6.58 -18.15
N LEU A 36 8.04 7.72 -18.13
CA LEU A 36 8.28 8.79 -19.12
C LEU A 36 9.53 9.63 -18.82
N THR A 37 10.15 9.39 -17.67
CA THR A 37 11.37 10.06 -17.21
C THR A 37 12.59 9.35 -17.78
N ASP A 38 13.66 10.10 -18.08
CA ASP A 38 14.92 9.56 -18.59
C ASP A 38 15.65 8.68 -17.54
N ASN A 39 16.46 7.73 -18.03
CA ASN A 39 17.17 6.76 -17.19
C ASN A 39 18.14 7.40 -16.20
N ALA A 40 18.82 8.50 -16.55
CA ALA A 40 19.75 9.17 -15.65
C ALA A 40 19.01 9.72 -14.41
N THR A 41 17.86 10.33 -14.62
CA THR A 41 17.00 10.82 -13.55
C THR A 41 16.42 9.67 -12.72
N LEU A 42 15.93 8.59 -13.35
CA LEU A 42 15.40 7.40 -12.65
C LEU A 42 16.46 6.75 -11.77
N VAL A 43 17.67 6.58 -12.28
CA VAL A 43 18.82 6.01 -11.53
C VAL A 43 19.20 6.91 -10.36
N HIS A 44 19.25 8.23 -10.56
CA HIS A 44 19.55 9.18 -9.49
C HIS A 44 18.52 9.06 -8.35
N LEU A 45 17.22 9.06 -8.69
CA LEU A 45 16.13 8.97 -7.71
C LEU A 45 16.01 7.56 -7.09
N LEU A 46 16.46 6.51 -7.75
CA LEU A 46 16.56 5.18 -7.16
C LEU A 46 17.72 5.08 -6.17
N LYS A 47 18.86 5.71 -6.50
CA LYS A 47 20.08 5.66 -5.69
C LYS A 47 19.96 6.53 -4.44
N TYR A 48 19.38 7.73 -4.56
CA TYR A 48 19.26 8.70 -3.48
C TYR A 48 17.80 8.98 -3.17
N ASP A 49 17.40 8.68 -1.96
CA ASP A 49 16.04 8.90 -1.47
C ASP A 49 16.11 9.65 -0.14
N THR A 50 15.32 10.71 -0.01
CA THR A 50 15.33 11.56 1.19
C THR A 50 14.88 10.81 2.44
N ILE A 51 13.97 9.84 2.28
CA ILE A 51 13.39 9.07 3.38
C ILE A 51 14.17 7.78 3.61
N LEU A 52 14.35 6.98 2.54
CA LEU A 52 14.98 5.67 2.61
C LEU A 52 16.52 5.72 2.60
N GLY A 53 17.09 6.90 2.34
CA GLY A 53 18.53 7.06 2.23
C GLY A 53 19.12 6.49 0.94
N ARG A 54 20.44 6.31 0.94
CA ARG A 54 21.18 5.82 -0.23
C ARG A 54 21.00 4.31 -0.40
N LEU A 55 20.67 3.88 -1.63
CA LEU A 55 20.65 2.46 -2.00
C LEU A 55 22.07 1.87 -1.85
N LYS A 56 22.17 0.67 -1.26
CA LYS A 56 23.47 0.02 -0.99
C LYS A 56 24.12 -0.54 -2.25
N GLN A 57 23.31 -1.04 -3.19
CA GLN A 57 23.76 -1.60 -4.46
C GLN A 57 24.26 -0.50 -5.40
N ASP A 58 25.22 -0.84 -6.24
CA ASP A 58 25.64 0.02 -7.33
C ASP A 58 24.53 0.11 -8.38
N VAL A 59 24.33 1.31 -8.92
CA VAL A 59 23.30 1.58 -9.93
C VAL A 59 23.96 2.24 -11.13
N SER A 60 23.69 1.70 -12.32
CA SER A 60 24.12 2.25 -13.59
C SER A 60 23.03 2.14 -14.63
N HIS A 61 23.21 2.81 -15.77
CA HIS A 61 22.24 2.78 -16.87
C HIS A 61 22.92 2.89 -18.23
N THR A 62 22.20 2.43 -19.24
CA THR A 62 22.40 2.78 -20.65
C THR A 62 21.18 3.58 -21.13
N ASP A 63 21.02 3.78 -22.42
CA ASP A 63 19.86 4.47 -23.00
C ASP A 63 18.56 3.64 -22.82
N ASP A 64 18.66 2.32 -22.75
CA ASP A 64 17.54 1.37 -22.76
C ASP A 64 17.51 0.37 -21.58
N THR A 65 18.46 0.45 -20.66
CA THR A 65 18.55 -0.42 -19.50
C THR A 65 18.95 0.29 -18.21
N ILE A 66 18.54 -0.28 -17.07
CA ILE A 66 19.07 0.07 -15.75
C ILE A 66 19.63 -1.22 -15.13
N THR A 67 20.80 -1.11 -14.48
CA THR A 67 21.43 -2.19 -13.73
C THR A 67 21.55 -1.82 -12.27
N VAL A 68 21.12 -2.71 -11.37
CA VAL A 68 21.21 -2.56 -9.91
C VAL A 68 21.86 -3.82 -9.34
N GLY A 69 23.10 -3.71 -8.87
CA GLY A 69 23.89 -4.90 -8.52
C GLY A 69 23.99 -5.84 -9.71
N ASP A 70 23.53 -7.08 -9.56
CA ASP A 70 23.54 -8.10 -10.61
C ASP A 70 22.24 -8.12 -11.47
N MET A 71 21.24 -7.31 -11.12
CA MET A 71 19.95 -7.26 -11.82
C MET A 71 19.97 -6.20 -12.93
N THR A 72 19.75 -6.59 -14.17
CA THR A 72 19.57 -5.66 -15.31
C THR A 72 18.19 -5.82 -15.90
N PHE A 73 17.48 -4.72 -16.11
CA PHE A 73 16.15 -4.69 -16.68
C PHE A 73 16.02 -3.63 -17.78
N LYS A 74 15.12 -3.87 -18.71
CA LYS A 74 14.82 -2.96 -19.80
C LYS A 74 14.04 -1.74 -19.32
N THR A 75 14.30 -0.57 -19.92
CA THR A 75 13.52 0.64 -19.68
C THR A 75 12.76 1.05 -20.93
N MET A 76 11.57 1.58 -20.74
CA MET A 76 10.65 2.03 -21.79
C MET A 76 10.05 3.37 -21.38
N ALA A 77 9.58 4.14 -22.37
CA ALA A 77 8.93 5.45 -22.18
C ALA A 77 7.63 5.53 -23.00
N GLU A 78 6.76 4.52 -22.79
CA GLU A 78 5.50 4.37 -23.51
C GLU A 78 4.31 4.90 -22.69
N ARG A 79 3.44 5.68 -23.34
CA ARG A 79 2.27 6.29 -22.69
C ARG A 79 1.08 5.34 -22.63
N ASP A 80 0.86 4.53 -23.68
CA ASP A 80 -0.25 3.57 -23.74
C ASP A 80 0.23 2.19 -23.29
N PRO A 81 -0.27 1.66 -22.17
CA PRO A 81 0.13 0.35 -21.68
C PRO A 81 -0.06 -0.81 -22.69
N ALA A 82 -0.97 -0.64 -23.65
CA ALA A 82 -1.21 -1.66 -24.69
C ALA A 82 -0.01 -1.87 -25.63
N ASN A 83 0.88 -0.88 -25.75
CA ASN A 83 2.07 -0.94 -26.60
C ASN A 83 3.33 -1.42 -25.90
N LEU A 84 3.23 -1.76 -24.61
CA LEU A 84 4.36 -2.25 -23.84
C LEU A 84 4.69 -3.71 -24.19
N PRO A 85 5.96 -4.09 -24.35
CA PRO A 85 6.35 -5.42 -24.84
C PRO A 85 6.37 -6.49 -23.72
N TRP A 86 5.36 -6.52 -22.85
CA TRP A 86 5.35 -7.43 -21.69
C TRP A 86 5.44 -8.90 -22.10
N GLY A 87 4.76 -9.28 -23.18
CA GLY A 87 4.82 -10.66 -23.70
C GLY A 87 6.22 -11.02 -24.21
N GLU A 88 6.90 -10.12 -24.91
CA GLU A 88 8.28 -10.32 -25.41
C GLU A 88 9.28 -10.40 -24.25
N LEU A 89 9.07 -9.60 -23.21
CA LEU A 89 9.89 -9.61 -21.99
C LEU A 89 9.56 -10.79 -21.09
N GLY A 90 8.50 -11.54 -21.37
CA GLY A 90 8.04 -12.68 -20.57
C GLY A 90 7.58 -12.26 -19.16
N ALA A 91 6.95 -11.10 -19.04
CA ALA A 91 6.41 -10.62 -17.76
C ALA A 91 5.21 -11.47 -17.34
N ASP A 92 5.27 -12.07 -16.17
CA ASP A 92 4.15 -12.78 -15.55
C ASP A 92 3.17 -11.79 -14.93
N ILE A 93 3.68 -10.84 -14.18
CA ILE A 93 2.89 -9.84 -13.44
C ILE A 93 3.38 -8.44 -13.81
N VAL A 94 2.44 -7.51 -13.96
CA VAL A 94 2.75 -6.09 -14.08
C VAL A 94 2.26 -5.36 -12.83
N ILE A 95 3.14 -4.60 -12.19
CA ILE A 95 2.80 -3.66 -11.13
C ILE A 95 2.43 -2.33 -11.79
N GLU A 96 1.15 -1.97 -11.71
CA GLU A 96 0.65 -0.69 -12.18
C GLU A 96 0.74 0.34 -11.05
N SER A 97 1.76 1.18 -11.10
CA SER A 97 2.09 2.17 -10.06
C SER A 97 2.17 3.62 -10.56
N THR A 98 1.57 3.91 -11.72
CA THR A 98 1.46 5.28 -12.23
C THR A 98 0.44 6.13 -11.47
N GLY A 99 -0.56 5.50 -10.84
CA GLY A 99 -1.72 6.16 -10.26
C GLY A 99 -2.76 6.65 -11.29
N ILE A 100 -2.53 6.40 -12.60
CA ILE A 100 -3.39 6.84 -13.71
C ILE A 100 -4.35 5.73 -14.11
N PHE A 101 -3.87 4.51 -14.30
CA PHE A 101 -4.64 3.37 -14.83
C PHE A 101 -5.26 2.55 -13.68
N THR A 102 -6.16 3.20 -12.93
CA THR A 102 -6.83 2.58 -11.76
C THR A 102 -8.17 1.94 -12.07
N LYS A 103 -8.68 2.09 -13.29
CA LYS A 103 -9.86 1.36 -13.75
C LYS A 103 -9.42 0.03 -14.34
N ARG A 104 -10.27 -1.00 -14.14
CA ARG A 104 -10.01 -2.33 -14.70
C ARG A 104 -9.74 -2.32 -16.21
N GLU A 105 -10.55 -1.59 -16.95
CA GLU A 105 -10.45 -1.50 -18.41
C GLU A 105 -9.10 -0.92 -18.88
N ASP A 106 -8.58 0.06 -18.14
CA ASP A 106 -7.29 0.71 -18.45
C ASP A 106 -6.12 -0.20 -18.04
N ALA A 107 -6.18 -0.78 -16.85
CA ALA A 107 -5.15 -1.70 -16.35
C ALA A 107 -5.11 -3.01 -17.17
N ALA A 108 -6.23 -3.48 -17.67
CA ALA A 108 -6.31 -4.67 -18.52
C ALA A 108 -5.55 -4.54 -19.85
N LYS A 109 -5.15 -3.34 -20.26
CA LYS A 109 -4.26 -3.12 -21.40
C LYS A 109 -2.91 -3.84 -21.23
N HIS A 110 -2.42 -3.97 -20.01
CA HIS A 110 -1.22 -4.75 -19.71
C HIS A 110 -1.41 -6.26 -20.00
N LEU A 111 -2.63 -6.78 -19.80
CA LEU A 111 -2.95 -8.17 -20.17
C LEU A 111 -2.92 -8.34 -21.70
N ALA A 112 -3.51 -7.39 -22.43
CA ALA A 112 -3.46 -7.37 -23.89
C ALA A 112 -2.02 -7.26 -24.44
N ALA A 113 -1.14 -6.60 -23.67
CA ALA A 113 0.28 -6.48 -23.97
C ALA A 113 1.11 -7.74 -23.59
N GLY A 114 0.48 -8.77 -23.05
CA GLY A 114 1.09 -10.07 -22.79
C GLY A 114 1.39 -10.43 -21.36
N ALA A 115 1.09 -9.57 -20.38
CA ALA A 115 1.17 -9.92 -18.96
C ALA A 115 0.07 -10.92 -18.59
N LYS A 116 0.33 -11.83 -17.64
CA LYS A 116 -0.68 -12.79 -17.15
C LYS A 116 -1.57 -12.16 -16.08
N LYS A 117 -1.02 -11.31 -15.24
CA LYS A 117 -1.71 -10.60 -14.15
C LYS A 117 -1.26 -9.15 -14.06
N VAL A 118 -2.16 -8.32 -13.52
CA VAL A 118 -1.86 -6.91 -13.20
C VAL A 118 -2.22 -6.65 -11.74
N ILE A 119 -1.31 -6.06 -11.00
CA ILE A 119 -1.54 -5.59 -9.63
C ILE A 119 -1.51 -4.07 -9.63
N ILE A 120 -2.64 -3.44 -9.33
CA ILE A 120 -2.77 -1.99 -9.21
C ILE A 120 -2.37 -1.58 -7.81
N SER A 121 -1.38 -0.70 -7.68
CA SER A 121 -0.88 -0.18 -6.40
C SER A 121 -1.71 0.99 -5.86
N ALA A 122 -3.02 0.93 -6.02
CA ALA A 122 -3.98 1.94 -5.59
C ALA A 122 -5.38 1.31 -5.46
N PRO A 123 -6.34 1.97 -4.80
CA PRO A 123 -7.74 1.62 -4.92
C PRO A 123 -8.18 1.66 -6.39
N ALA A 124 -8.87 0.62 -6.84
CA ALA A 124 -9.27 0.46 -8.23
C ALA A 124 -10.79 0.61 -8.42
N LYS A 125 -11.23 0.58 -9.68
CA LYS A 125 -12.65 0.55 -10.04
C LYS A 125 -12.91 -0.58 -11.03
N GLY A 126 -13.82 -1.50 -10.66
CA GLY A 126 -14.22 -2.61 -11.49
C GLY A 126 -13.17 -3.72 -11.59
N GLU A 127 -12.16 -3.71 -10.74
CA GLU A 127 -11.15 -4.76 -10.59
C GLU A 127 -11.78 -6.12 -10.32
N ASP A 128 -11.08 -7.20 -10.66
CA ASP A 128 -11.60 -8.55 -10.42
C ASP A 128 -11.63 -8.87 -8.92
N ILE A 129 -10.64 -8.39 -8.17
CA ILE A 129 -10.57 -8.49 -6.70
C ILE A 129 -9.68 -7.40 -6.11
N THR A 130 -10.06 -6.91 -4.94
CA THR A 130 -9.18 -6.16 -4.04
C THR A 130 -8.67 -7.09 -2.95
N ILE A 131 -7.35 -7.13 -2.76
CA ILE A 131 -6.70 -7.98 -1.75
C ILE A 131 -5.91 -7.13 -0.75
N VAL A 132 -6.16 -7.39 0.52
CA VAL A 132 -5.33 -6.96 1.64
C VAL A 132 -4.73 -8.21 2.28
N MET A 133 -3.42 -8.32 2.24
CA MET A 133 -2.70 -9.46 2.81
C MET A 133 -2.97 -9.58 4.32
N GLY A 134 -3.19 -10.80 4.80
CA GLY A 134 -3.63 -11.10 6.16
C GLY A 134 -5.15 -11.01 6.37
N VAL A 135 -5.91 -10.45 5.41
CA VAL A 135 -7.36 -10.24 5.55
C VAL A 135 -8.17 -11.16 4.65
N ASN A 136 -7.94 -11.13 3.34
CA ASN A 136 -8.79 -11.85 2.37
C ASN A 136 -8.05 -12.49 1.19
N GLN A 137 -6.75 -12.71 1.27
CA GLN A 137 -6.00 -13.35 0.18
C GLN A 137 -6.49 -14.77 -0.15
N ASP A 138 -7.17 -15.43 0.78
CA ASP A 138 -7.83 -16.73 0.59
C ASP A 138 -8.99 -16.70 -0.42
N LYS A 139 -9.47 -15.51 -0.79
CA LYS A 139 -10.51 -15.31 -1.81
C LYS A 139 -9.94 -15.18 -3.22
N TYR A 140 -8.61 -15.18 -3.36
CA TYR A 140 -8.00 -15.12 -4.67
C TYR A 140 -8.26 -16.39 -5.49
N ASP A 141 -8.71 -16.19 -6.73
CA ASP A 141 -8.91 -17.25 -7.71
C ASP A 141 -8.01 -16.96 -8.94
N ALA A 142 -6.96 -17.76 -9.09
CA ALA A 142 -5.97 -17.56 -10.14
C ALA A 142 -6.57 -17.70 -11.57
N ALA A 143 -7.65 -18.47 -11.74
CA ALA A 143 -8.30 -18.66 -13.03
C ALA A 143 -9.17 -17.47 -13.46
N ASN A 144 -9.73 -16.73 -12.49
CA ASN A 144 -10.73 -15.69 -12.77
C ASN A 144 -10.26 -14.27 -12.41
N HIS A 145 -9.26 -14.10 -11.52
CA HIS A 145 -8.78 -12.80 -11.10
C HIS A 145 -7.48 -12.43 -11.82
N HIS A 146 -7.58 -11.50 -12.76
CA HIS A 146 -6.45 -11.06 -13.59
C HIS A 146 -6.03 -9.61 -13.30
N VAL A 147 -6.97 -8.75 -12.92
CA VAL A 147 -6.72 -7.35 -12.50
C VAL A 147 -7.03 -7.24 -11.02
N ILE A 148 -5.98 -7.07 -10.22
CA ILE A 148 -6.01 -7.14 -8.76
C ILE A 148 -5.65 -5.75 -8.21
N SER A 149 -6.39 -5.28 -7.21
CA SER A 149 -6.01 -4.07 -6.45
C SER A 149 -5.40 -4.47 -5.10
N ASN A 150 -4.28 -3.83 -4.73
CA ASN A 150 -3.71 -3.94 -3.38
C ASN A 150 -4.33 -2.91 -2.41
N ALA A 151 -5.45 -2.29 -2.76
CA ALA A 151 -6.12 -1.23 -2.00
C ALA A 151 -5.19 -0.01 -1.76
N SER A 152 -5.46 0.78 -0.71
CA SER A 152 -4.61 1.88 -0.27
C SER A 152 -3.73 1.49 0.91
N CYS A 153 -2.69 2.28 1.20
CA CYS A 153 -1.87 2.12 2.40
C CYS A 153 -2.71 2.21 3.69
N THR A 154 -3.67 3.13 3.73
CA THR A 154 -4.58 3.28 4.87
C THR A 154 -5.51 2.07 5.01
N THR A 155 -6.04 1.51 3.91
CA THR A 155 -6.85 0.29 3.95
C THR A 155 -6.02 -0.90 4.46
N ASN A 156 -4.75 -1.00 4.06
CA ASN A 156 -3.84 -2.04 4.56
C ASN A 156 -3.57 -1.94 6.07
N CYS A 157 -3.67 -0.73 6.66
CA CYS A 157 -3.59 -0.54 8.11
C CYS A 157 -4.94 -0.85 8.79
N VAL A 158 -6.04 -0.26 8.30
CA VAL A 158 -7.33 -0.33 9.01
C VAL A 158 -8.01 -1.70 8.87
N ALA A 159 -7.87 -2.39 7.74
CA ALA A 159 -8.56 -3.67 7.54
C ALA A 159 -8.08 -4.78 8.49
N PRO A 160 -6.77 -4.99 8.75
CA PRO A 160 -6.34 -5.92 9.79
C PRO A 160 -6.85 -5.55 11.18
N MET A 161 -6.87 -4.26 11.55
CA MET A 161 -7.43 -3.83 12.83
C MET A 161 -8.92 -4.13 12.93
N ALA A 162 -9.69 -3.80 11.88
CA ALA A 162 -11.13 -4.07 11.82
C ALA A 162 -11.42 -5.57 11.87
N LYS A 163 -10.60 -6.40 11.21
CA LYS A 163 -10.72 -7.87 11.26
C LYS A 163 -10.61 -8.40 12.70
N VAL A 164 -9.57 -7.98 13.42
CA VAL A 164 -9.37 -8.42 14.82
C VAL A 164 -10.57 -8.03 15.69
N LEU A 165 -11.02 -6.77 15.56
CA LEU A 165 -12.14 -6.27 16.37
C LEU A 165 -13.48 -6.93 16.01
N ASP A 166 -13.75 -7.11 14.72
CA ASP A 166 -14.99 -7.74 14.26
C ASP A 166 -15.08 -9.21 14.66
N GLU A 167 -14.00 -9.97 14.50
CA GLU A 167 -13.93 -11.40 14.85
C GLU A 167 -14.09 -11.67 16.36
N HIS A 168 -13.60 -10.78 17.23
CA HIS A 168 -13.61 -11.00 18.67
C HIS A 168 -14.75 -10.30 19.41
N PHE A 169 -15.20 -9.15 18.89
CA PHE A 169 -16.12 -8.26 19.61
C PHE A 169 -17.34 -7.85 18.79
N GLY A 170 -17.34 -8.07 17.46
CA GLY A 170 -18.37 -7.58 16.55
C GLY A 170 -18.35 -6.06 16.39
N ILE A 171 -18.35 -5.57 15.15
CA ILE A 171 -18.41 -4.14 14.86
C ILE A 171 -19.85 -3.76 14.47
N VAL A 172 -20.44 -2.83 15.21
CA VAL A 172 -21.74 -2.23 14.88
C VAL A 172 -21.57 -1.12 13.86
N LYS A 173 -20.72 -0.14 14.17
CA LYS A 173 -20.38 1.01 13.32
C LYS A 173 -19.11 1.70 13.81
N GLY A 174 -18.53 2.57 12.98
CA GLY A 174 -17.37 3.34 13.40
C GLY A 174 -16.97 4.46 12.46
N MET A 175 -16.11 5.33 13.00
CA MET A 175 -15.50 6.43 12.28
C MET A 175 -14.00 6.36 12.36
N MET A 176 -13.35 6.56 11.23
CA MET A 176 -11.90 6.56 11.10
C MET A 176 -11.38 7.97 10.79
N THR A 177 -10.34 8.37 11.46
CA THR A 177 -9.50 9.50 11.03
C THR A 177 -8.09 8.98 10.79
N THR A 178 -7.59 9.11 9.56
CA THR A 178 -6.16 8.90 9.35
C THR A 178 -5.44 10.25 9.36
N VAL A 179 -4.48 10.41 10.29
CA VAL A 179 -3.52 11.51 10.28
C VAL A 179 -2.36 11.04 9.41
N HIS A 180 -2.29 11.60 8.20
CA HIS A 180 -1.52 11.03 7.11
C HIS A 180 -0.43 11.99 6.64
N ALA A 181 0.76 11.45 6.38
CA ALA A 181 1.83 12.17 5.73
C ALA A 181 1.38 12.79 4.40
N TYR A 182 2.01 13.89 3.97
CA TYR A 182 1.74 14.45 2.65
C TYR A 182 2.20 13.50 1.53
N THR A 183 1.58 13.60 0.38
CA THR A 183 1.91 12.80 -0.81
C THR A 183 2.02 13.69 -2.04
N ASN A 184 2.59 13.17 -3.14
CA ASN A 184 2.88 13.95 -4.34
C ASN A 184 1.64 14.49 -5.08
N ASP A 185 0.44 14.11 -4.70
CA ASP A 185 -0.80 14.73 -5.19
C ASP A 185 -1.02 16.12 -4.59
N GLN A 186 -0.37 16.45 -3.46
CA GLN A 186 -0.47 17.74 -2.79
C GLN A 186 0.47 18.77 -3.43
N ARG A 187 0.30 20.04 -3.05
CA ARG A 187 1.07 21.16 -3.57
C ARG A 187 2.14 21.62 -2.59
N ILE A 188 3.33 21.94 -3.09
CA ILE A 188 4.40 22.54 -2.26
C ILE A 188 3.98 23.95 -1.82
N LEU A 189 3.56 24.80 -2.76
CA LEU A 189 2.95 26.10 -2.50
C LEU A 189 1.49 26.08 -2.98
N ASP A 190 0.68 27.08 -2.58
CA ASP A 190 -0.70 27.22 -3.02
C ASP A 190 -0.80 27.18 -4.55
N PHE A 191 -1.50 26.18 -5.08
CA PHE A 191 -1.61 25.95 -6.52
C PHE A 191 -2.89 25.18 -6.86
N PRO A 192 -3.51 25.35 -8.03
CA PRO A 192 -4.77 24.70 -8.38
C PRO A 192 -4.76 23.18 -8.16
N HIS A 193 -5.84 22.70 -7.53
CA HIS A 193 -6.14 21.30 -7.28
C HIS A 193 -7.66 21.12 -7.26
N SER A 194 -8.18 19.95 -7.65
CA SER A 194 -9.61 19.67 -7.65
C SER A 194 -10.23 19.69 -6.23
N ASP A 195 -9.48 19.27 -5.23
CA ASP A 195 -9.79 19.48 -3.82
C ASP A 195 -9.13 20.79 -3.37
N LEU A 196 -9.94 21.81 -3.05
CA LEU A 196 -9.44 23.14 -2.68
C LEU A 196 -8.62 23.14 -1.37
N ARG A 197 -8.81 22.16 -0.49
CA ARG A 197 -7.97 22.02 0.70
C ARG A 197 -6.59 21.48 0.33
N ARG A 198 -6.49 20.52 -0.60
CA ARG A 198 -5.21 20.02 -1.14
C ARG A 198 -4.50 21.02 -2.07
N ALA A 199 -5.19 22.09 -2.47
CA ALA A 199 -4.58 23.19 -3.21
C ALA A 199 -3.61 24.04 -2.37
N ARG A 200 -3.62 23.88 -1.04
CA ARG A 200 -2.78 24.66 -0.10
C ARG A 200 -1.45 23.96 0.14
N ALA A 201 -0.46 24.76 0.54
CA ALA A 201 0.91 24.32 0.81
C ALA A 201 0.96 23.15 1.81
N ALA A 202 1.46 22.00 1.36
CA ALA A 202 1.41 20.73 2.10
C ALA A 202 2.27 20.75 3.37
N ALA A 203 3.43 21.40 3.32
CA ALA A 203 4.39 21.43 4.43
C ALA A 203 4.08 22.49 5.52
N GLU A 204 3.02 23.29 5.31
CA GLU A 204 2.66 24.42 6.20
C GLU A 204 1.27 24.25 6.83
N ASN A 205 0.50 23.22 6.42
CA ASN A 205 -0.90 23.11 6.81
C ASN A 205 -1.27 21.71 7.27
N ILE A 206 -2.20 21.64 8.24
CA ILE A 206 -3.04 20.47 8.47
C ILE A 206 -4.19 20.54 7.48
N ILE A 207 -4.30 19.56 6.58
CA ILE A 207 -5.24 19.57 5.47
C ILE A 207 -6.28 18.46 5.62
N PRO A 208 -7.50 18.76 6.09
CA PRO A 208 -8.60 17.79 6.07
C PRO A 208 -9.01 17.48 4.63
N THR A 209 -9.21 16.19 4.33
CA THR A 209 -9.65 15.75 3.00
C THR A 209 -10.40 14.44 3.07
N SER A 210 -11.09 14.07 2.01
CA SER A 210 -11.78 12.80 1.92
C SER A 210 -10.80 11.63 1.79
N THR A 211 -11.21 10.45 2.26
CA THR A 211 -10.57 9.18 1.99
C THR A 211 -11.62 8.11 1.77
N GLY A 212 -11.35 7.22 0.82
CA GLY A 212 -12.18 6.03 0.60
C GLY A 212 -11.77 4.82 1.44
N ALA A 213 -10.71 4.93 2.25
CA ALA A 213 -10.09 3.77 2.91
C ALA A 213 -11.02 3.03 3.86
N ALA A 214 -11.82 3.75 4.66
CA ALA A 214 -12.77 3.13 5.58
C ALA A 214 -13.86 2.35 4.82
N LYS A 215 -14.42 2.94 3.75
CA LYS A 215 -15.41 2.28 2.90
C LYS A 215 -14.81 1.11 2.11
N ALA A 216 -13.56 1.25 1.67
CA ALA A 216 -12.85 0.19 0.95
C ALA A 216 -12.58 -1.05 1.83
N THR A 217 -12.58 -0.91 3.16
CA THR A 217 -12.49 -2.05 4.08
C THR A 217 -13.63 -3.06 3.84
N ALA A 218 -14.80 -2.60 3.39
CA ALA A 218 -15.92 -3.48 3.04
C ALA A 218 -15.69 -4.33 1.76
N LEU A 219 -14.71 -3.99 0.94
CA LEU A 219 -14.34 -4.81 -0.21
C LEU A 219 -13.62 -6.08 0.22
N VAL A 220 -12.90 -6.05 1.34
CA VAL A 220 -12.11 -7.16 1.87
C VAL A 220 -12.77 -7.82 3.10
N LEU A 221 -13.66 -7.10 3.78
CA LEU A 221 -14.50 -7.54 4.90
C LEU A 221 -15.97 -7.19 4.62
N PRO A 222 -16.67 -7.97 3.76
CA PRO A 222 -18.01 -7.60 3.27
C PRO A 222 -19.06 -7.40 4.36
N GLN A 223 -18.93 -8.05 5.51
CA GLN A 223 -19.82 -7.90 6.67
C GLN A 223 -19.75 -6.50 7.30
N LEU A 224 -18.71 -5.69 6.98
CA LEU A 224 -18.57 -4.31 7.44
C LEU A 224 -19.15 -3.28 6.46
N LYS A 225 -19.85 -3.73 5.41
CA LYS A 225 -20.46 -2.83 4.43
C LYS A 225 -21.43 -1.85 5.09
N GLY A 226 -21.17 -0.54 4.90
CA GLY A 226 -21.99 0.54 5.47
C GLY A 226 -21.74 0.83 6.95
N LYS A 227 -20.86 0.09 7.62
CA LYS A 227 -20.56 0.28 9.04
C LYS A 227 -19.43 1.28 9.31
N LEU A 228 -18.50 1.46 8.36
CA LEU A 228 -17.34 2.32 8.53
C LEU A 228 -17.34 3.48 7.54
N ASP A 229 -17.02 4.68 8.02
CA ASP A 229 -16.71 5.87 7.23
C ASP A 229 -15.53 6.63 7.86
N GLY A 230 -15.03 7.67 7.19
CA GLY A 230 -13.91 8.42 7.74
C GLY A 230 -13.37 9.51 6.84
N ILE A 231 -12.38 10.23 7.39
CA ILE A 231 -11.66 11.32 6.73
C ILE A 231 -10.15 11.14 6.89
N ALA A 232 -9.39 11.92 6.13
CA ALA A 232 -7.96 12.07 6.30
C ALA A 232 -7.62 13.49 6.77
N MET A 233 -6.61 13.60 7.62
CA MET A 233 -5.92 14.84 7.98
C MET A 233 -4.50 14.74 7.45
N ARG A 234 -4.16 15.46 6.38
CA ARG A 234 -2.78 15.52 5.88
C ARG A 234 -1.97 16.46 6.78
N VAL A 235 -0.79 16.01 7.17
CA VAL A 235 0.10 16.74 8.09
C VAL A 235 1.50 16.92 7.48
N PRO A 236 2.29 17.92 7.96
CA PRO A 236 3.62 18.25 7.42
C PRO A 236 4.72 17.26 7.82
N VAL A 237 4.53 15.98 7.50
CA VAL A 237 5.57 14.94 7.63
C VAL A 237 5.69 14.18 6.31
N PRO A 238 6.91 13.73 5.91
CA PRO A 238 7.14 13.13 4.60
C PRO A 238 6.66 11.69 4.50
N THR A 239 6.63 10.96 5.62
CA THR A 239 6.08 9.61 5.78
C THR A 239 5.80 9.34 7.25
N GLY A 240 5.12 8.22 7.55
CA GLY A 240 4.69 7.90 8.90
C GLY A 240 3.30 8.47 9.18
N SER A 241 2.30 7.60 9.06
CA SER A 241 0.88 7.93 9.22
C SER A 241 0.28 7.14 10.37
N VAL A 242 -0.85 7.62 10.88
CA VAL A 242 -1.57 6.94 11.97
C VAL A 242 -3.06 6.92 11.71
N THR A 243 -3.69 5.77 11.93
CA THR A 243 -5.14 5.60 11.88
C THR A 243 -5.71 5.61 13.29
N ASP A 244 -6.60 6.56 13.57
CA ASP A 244 -7.46 6.62 14.76
C ASP A 244 -8.82 6.04 14.39
N LEU A 245 -9.17 4.88 14.95
CA LEU A 245 -10.40 4.14 14.65
C LEU A 245 -11.29 4.09 15.89
N VAL A 246 -12.41 4.80 15.84
CA VAL A 246 -13.44 4.82 16.91
C VAL A 246 -14.61 3.97 16.49
N LEU A 247 -14.97 2.99 17.31
CA LEU A 247 -15.99 1.99 16.99
C LEU A 247 -17.00 1.83 18.12
N GLU A 248 -18.23 1.46 17.77
CA GLU A 248 -19.20 0.84 18.64
C GLU A 248 -19.15 -0.67 18.40
N LEU A 249 -18.96 -1.46 19.47
CA LEU A 249 -18.89 -2.92 19.42
C LEU A 249 -20.23 -3.54 19.86
N ASP A 250 -20.46 -4.81 19.49
CA ASP A 250 -21.68 -5.53 19.86
C ASP A 250 -21.78 -5.81 21.37
N ARG A 251 -20.65 -5.95 22.03
CA ARG A 251 -20.56 -6.20 23.49
C ARG A 251 -19.63 -5.23 24.18
N GLU A 252 -19.84 -5.05 25.48
CA GLU A 252 -18.88 -4.38 26.33
C GLU A 252 -17.57 -5.18 26.41
N THR A 253 -16.46 -4.46 26.57
CA THR A 253 -15.12 -5.04 26.64
C THR A 253 -14.23 -4.19 27.51
N THR A 254 -12.99 -4.63 27.70
CA THR A 254 -11.96 -3.90 28.44
C THR A 254 -10.75 -3.60 27.52
N ARG A 255 -9.93 -2.67 27.95
CA ARG A 255 -8.66 -2.36 27.29
C ARG A 255 -7.77 -3.59 27.19
N GLU A 256 -7.71 -4.36 28.26
CA GLU A 256 -6.91 -5.57 28.38
C GLU A 256 -7.37 -6.66 27.39
N GLU A 257 -8.68 -6.85 27.24
CA GLU A 257 -9.25 -7.81 26.27
C GLU A 257 -8.89 -7.41 24.83
N ILE A 258 -9.02 -6.12 24.48
CA ILE A 258 -8.68 -5.62 23.16
C ILE A 258 -7.18 -5.80 22.90
N ASN A 259 -6.33 -5.34 23.82
CA ASN A 259 -4.88 -5.42 23.66
C ASN A 259 -4.43 -6.89 23.53
N ALA A 260 -4.99 -7.79 24.32
CA ALA A 260 -4.69 -9.22 24.24
C ALA A 260 -5.10 -9.84 22.88
N ALA A 261 -6.25 -9.42 22.32
CA ALA A 261 -6.69 -9.88 21.00
C ALA A 261 -5.71 -9.41 19.89
N PHE A 262 -5.27 -8.16 19.94
CA PHE A 262 -4.29 -7.63 18.99
C PHE A 262 -2.91 -8.29 19.13
N GLN A 263 -2.43 -8.48 20.36
CA GLN A 263 -1.16 -9.15 20.61
C GLN A 263 -1.20 -10.59 20.05
N LYS A 264 -2.25 -11.34 20.35
CA LYS A 264 -2.44 -12.70 19.82
C LYS A 264 -2.49 -12.73 18.29
N ALA A 265 -3.15 -11.76 17.66
CA ALA A 265 -3.21 -11.68 16.21
C ALA A 265 -1.84 -11.36 15.59
N ALA A 266 -1.07 -10.43 16.18
CA ALA A 266 0.27 -10.05 15.75
C ALA A 266 1.27 -11.21 15.86
N GLU A 267 1.18 -12.01 16.92
CA GLU A 267 2.02 -13.20 17.11
C GLU A 267 1.57 -14.41 16.25
N GLY A 268 0.32 -14.41 15.79
CA GLY A 268 -0.34 -15.52 15.09
C GLY A 268 -0.70 -15.22 13.65
N GLN A 269 -2.00 -15.13 13.37
CA GLN A 269 -2.55 -15.07 12.00
C GLN A 269 -2.14 -13.82 11.19
N LEU A 270 -1.76 -12.73 11.86
CA LEU A 270 -1.35 -11.48 11.24
C LEU A 270 0.15 -11.20 11.39
N LYS A 271 0.93 -12.21 11.75
CA LYS A 271 2.39 -12.07 11.89
C LYS A 271 3.02 -11.52 10.61
N GLY A 272 3.82 -10.46 10.74
CA GLY A 272 4.45 -9.76 9.62
C GLY A 272 3.54 -8.75 8.89
N ILE A 273 2.24 -8.75 9.20
CA ILE A 273 1.24 -7.81 8.68
C ILE A 273 0.88 -6.76 9.72
N LEU A 274 0.51 -7.23 10.92
CA LEU A 274 0.19 -6.41 12.07
C LEU A 274 1.23 -6.67 13.17
N GLU A 275 1.71 -5.60 13.77
CA GLU A 275 2.58 -5.64 14.93
C GLU A 275 1.90 -5.01 16.14
N TYR A 276 2.39 -5.35 17.31
CA TYR A 276 1.90 -4.87 18.60
C TYR A 276 3.03 -4.14 19.32
N THR A 277 2.79 -2.93 19.79
CA THR A 277 3.78 -2.19 20.58
C THR A 277 3.20 -1.70 21.92
N GLU A 278 4.06 -1.68 22.92
CA GLU A 278 3.85 -1.02 24.22
C GLU A 278 4.76 0.21 24.37
N ASP A 279 5.56 0.52 23.35
CA ASP A 279 6.45 1.67 23.36
C ASP A 279 5.68 2.96 23.00
N PRO A 280 6.05 4.11 23.58
CA PRO A 280 5.43 5.39 23.28
C PRO A 280 6.01 5.99 21.98
N ILE A 281 5.67 5.36 20.85
CA ILE A 281 6.17 5.71 19.52
C ILE A 281 5.48 6.95 18.93
N VAL A 282 6.18 7.60 18.01
CA VAL A 282 5.68 8.71 17.18
C VAL A 282 5.94 8.42 15.69
N SER A 283 5.50 9.29 14.79
CA SER A 283 5.55 9.07 13.35
C SER A 283 6.96 8.79 12.79
N SER A 284 8.01 9.37 13.38
CA SER A 284 9.39 9.12 12.94
C SER A 284 9.89 7.72 13.27
N ASP A 285 9.32 7.07 14.29
CA ASP A 285 9.72 5.72 14.71
C ASP A 285 9.17 4.64 13.76
N ILE A 286 8.15 4.98 12.97
CA ILE A 286 7.54 4.06 12.00
C ILE A 286 8.16 4.16 10.60
N VAL A 287 9.08 5.09 10.38
CA VAL A 287 9.77 5.26 9.08
C VAL A 287 10.59 4.01 8.76
N ASN A 288 10.46 3.50 7.52
CA ASN A 288 11.10 2.27 7.06
C ASN A 288 10.62 1.00 7.78
N TRP A 289 9.47 1.04 8.45
CA TRP A 289 8.92 -0.12 9.11
C TRP A 289 8.05 -0.94 8.13
N PRO A 290 8.25 -2.26 8.00
CA PRO A 290 7.62 -3.05 6.94
C PRO A 290 6.19 -3.51 7.24
N ALA A 291 5.72 -3.42 8.49
CA ALA A 291 4.37 -3.83 8.84
C ALA A 291 3.31 -2.94 8.19
N SER A 292 2.16 -3.51 7.85
CA SER A 292 0.99 -2.75 7.38
C SER A 292 0.37 -1.89 8.47
N CYS A 293 0.48 -2.34 9.71
CA CYS A 293 -0.07 -1.69 10.90
C CYS A 293 0.75 -2.07 12.13
N THR A 294 1.21 -1.09 12.88
CA THR A 294 1.74 -1.26 14.24
C THR A 294 0.68 -0.76 15.22
N PHE A 295 0.01 -1.70 15.88
CA PHE A 295 -1.02 -1.38 16.87
C PHE A 295 -0.40 -0.83 18.15
N ASP A 296 -0.86 0.36 18.56
CA ASP A 296 -0.40 1.06 19.76
C ASP A 296 -1.30 0.74 20.95
N SER A 297 -0.87 -0.18 21.79
CA SER A 297 -1.63 -0.66 22.94
C SER A 297 -1.82 0.41 24.02
N GLN A 298 -0.92 1.39 24.08
CA GLN A 298 -1.02 2.47 25.07
C GLN A 298 -2.16 3.44 24.78
N LEU A 299 -2.57 3.57 23.51
CA LEU A 299 -3.62 4.48 23.05
C LEU A 299 -5.01 3.86 23.01
N THR A 300 -5.16 2.57 23.37
CA THR A 300 -6.47 1.91 23.46
C THR A 300 -7.34 2.56 24.54
N MET A 301 -8.53 3.00 24.16
CA MET A 301 -9.53 3.59 25.06
C MET A 301 -10.84 2.82 24.98
N VAL A 302 -11.51 2.61 26.12
CA VAL A 302 -12.77 1.88 26.21
C VAL A 302 -13.77 2.62 27.11
N GLN A 303 -14.99 2.78 26.61
CA GLN A 303 -16.14 3.29 27.37
C GLN A 303 -17.36 2.39 27.07
N GLY A 304 -17.55 1.32 27.86
CA GLY A 304 -18.58 0.33 27.61
C GLY A 304 -18.37 -0.37 26.26
N LYS A 305 -19.27 -0.11 25.31
CA LYS A 305 -19.20 -0.63 23.93
C LYS A 305 -18.43 0.28 22.97
N GLN A 306 -18.15 1.51 23.36
CA GLN A 306 -17.38 2.44 22.52
C GLN A 306 -15.88 2.26 22.78
N VAL A 307 -15.14 2.04 21.70
CA VAL A 307 -13.70 1.83 21.76
C VAL A 307 -12.96 2.73 20.78
N LYS A 308 -11.74 3.08 21.13
CA LYS A 308 -10.77 3.73 20.24
C LYS A 308 -9.51 2.87 20.19
N VAL A 309 -9.04 2.58 18.99
CA VAL A 309 -7.76 1.92 18.73
C VAL A 309 -6.95 2.73 17.74
N VAL A 310 -5.63 2.62 17.86
CA VAL A 310 -4.69 3.40 17.06
C VAL A 310 -3.69 2.47 16.40
N GLY A 311 -3.46 2.66 15.10
CA GLY A 311 -2.50 1.91 14.32
C GLY A 311 -1.59 2.83 13.52
N TRP A 312 -0.26 2.66 13.68
CA TRP A 312 0.78 3.35 12.93
C TRP A 312 1.17 2.60 11.68
N TYR A 313 1.58 3.30 10.63
CA TYR A 313 2.07 2.67 9.40
C TYR A 313 2.97 3.61 8.60
N ASP A 314 4.06 3.06 8.05
CA ASP A 314 4.76 3.74 6.98
C ASP A 314 3.95 3.61 5.71
N ASN A 315 3.32 4.70 5.28
CA ASN A 315 2.40 4.71 4.15
C ASN A 315 3.07 4.42 2.80
N GLU A 316 4.39 4.52 2.70
CA GLU A 316 5.16 4.14 1.52
C GLU A 316 5.82 2.77 1.68
N TRP A 317 6.61 2.58 2.73
CA TRP A 317 7.41 1.37 2.92
C TRP A 317 6.58 0.16 3.31
N GLY A 318 5.71 0.28 4.30
CA GLY A 318 4.80 -0.81 4.71
C GLY A 318 3.92 -1.26 3.56
N TYR A 319 3.36 -0.31 2.80
CA TYR A 319 2.55 -0.60 1.62
C TYR A 319 3.36 -1.32 0.52
N SER A 320 4.58 -0.86 0.25
CA SER A 320 5.45 -1.46 -0.78
C SER A 320 5.86 -2.89 -0.42
N ASN A 321 6.09 -3.18 0.87
CA ASN A 321 6.31 -4.54 1.36
C ASN A 321 5.10 -5.44 1.12
N ARG A 322 3.88 -4.94 1.38
CA ARG A 322 2.65 -5.71 1.07
C ARG A 322 2.47 -5.95 -0.42
N LEU A 323 2.90 -5.01 -1.24
CA LEU A 323 2.86 -5.18 -2.69
C LEU A 323 3.81 -6.29 -3.15
N VAL A 324 5.00 -6.42 -2.53
CA VAL A 324 5.92 -7.55 -2.77
C VAL A 324 5.28 -8.87 -2.33
N ASP A 325 4.71 -8.93 -1.12
CA ASP A 325 4.06 -10.14 -0.61
C ASP A 325 2.89 -10.58 -1.51
N LEU A 326 2.06 -9.63 -1.98
CA LEU A 326 0.98 -9.92 -2.90
C LEU A 326 1.51 -10.43 -4.25
N THR A 327 2.62 -9.87 -4.74
CA THR A 327 3.27 -10.34 -5.97
C THR A 327 3.74 -11.78 -5.83
N VAL A 328 4.40 -12.12 -4.72
CA VAL A 328 4.85 -13.49 -4.42
C VAL A 328 3.66 -14.44 -4.29
N PHE A 329 2.60 -14.02 -3.59
CA PHE A 329 1.39 -14.81 -3.40
C PHE A 329 0.67 -15.12 -4.71
N VAL A 330 0.49 -14.12 -5.57
CA VAL A 330 -0.16 -14.28 -6.90
C VAL A 330 0.74 -15.07 -7.84
N GLY A 331 2.02 -14.76 -7.88
CA GLY A 331 3.00 -15.42 -8.73
C GLY A 331 3.18 -16.91 -8.42
N GLY A 332 3.07 -17.27 -7.16
CA GLY A 332 3.14 -18.67 -6.72
C GLY A 332 1.95 -19.54 -7.17
N GLN A 333 0.92 -18.94 -7.78
CA GLN A 333 -0.29 -19.61 -8.25
C GLN A 333 -0.50 -19.51 -9.78
N LEU A 334 0.54 -19.09 -10.54
CA LEU A 334 0.51 -18.96 -11.99
C LEU A 334 0.71 -20.28 -12.74
#